data_6153081033ac528210df09d79d97cd80
#
_entry.id   6153081033ac528210df09d79d97cd80
#
_cell.length_a   1.000
_cell.length_b   1.000
_cell.length_c   1.000
_cell.angle_alpha   90.00
_cell.angle_beta   90.00
_cell.angle_gamma   90.00
#
_symmetry.space_group_name_H-M   'P 1'
#
loop_
_entity.id
_entity.type
_entity.pdbx_description
1 polymer ?
#
loop_
_entity_poly.entity_id
_entity_poly.type
_entity_poly.pdbx_seq_one_letter_code
_entity_poly.pdbx_strand_id
1 'polypeptide(L)'
;MKKHFLYSPLLLIMALASCDTVDDPLKGDGFTTPVDTSSGDSAVHHVLLEEFTGVKCNNCPAANKEAKRLKDVYGDRLILLGIHAGSFATTDADHPRAFRTTEGTELFNDFGLFGVPIAAIDRRDFDPSAGTIGKGVGSWPSEVQNAMQTPALAQLSLTEEGFSNARKLTISGEVQILGSLPSNDIYLSLYLAENDIVSPQTLADKSVDPDYEHDHVFRGAFNSTYGSPLDLSKDTIPFQYSMTLDSAIVKENCEVIAFIYNRDSSQILEAFSIKI
;
A
#
# COMPACT_ATOMS: atom_id res chain seq x y z
N MET A 1 -48.62 75.99 13.15
CA MET A 1 -47.79 75.23 12.19
C MET A 1 -47.23 74.06 12.92
N LYS A 2 -47.85 72.86 12.84
CA LYS A 2 -47.38 71.60 13.51
C LYS A 2 -46.71 70.77 12.47
N LYS A 3 -45.40 70.44 12.63
CA LYS A 3 -44.63 69.51 11.82
C LYS A 3 -44.73 68.11 12.45
N HIS A 4 -45.35 67.19 11.70
CA HIS A 4 -45.36 65.76 12.05
C HIS A 4 -44.10 65.10 11.58
N PHE A 5 -43.39 64.48 12.53
CA PHE A 5 -42.23 63.63 12.28
C PHE A 5 -42.70 62.18 12.16
N LEU A 6 -42.55 61.60 10.97
CA LEU A 6 -42.83 60.18 10.73
C LEU A 6 -41.60 59.36 11.19
N TYR A 7 -41.77 58.50 12.18
CA TYR A 7 -40.82 57.44 12.51
C TYR A 7 -41.09 56.23 11.66
N SER A 8 -40.10 55.84 10.85
CA SER A 8 -40.10 54.57 10.10
C SER A 8 -39.42 53.53 10.98
N PRO A 9 -39.99 52.37 11.28
CA PRO A 9 -39.29 51.31 11.98
C PRO A 9 -38.36 50.55 11.03
N LEU A 10 -37.07 50.57 11.31
CA LEU A 10 -36.03 49.80 10.67
C LEU A 10 -36.13 48.35 11.16
N LEU A 11 -36.62 47.47 10.25
CA LEU A 11 -36.70 46.04 10.52
C LEU A 11 -35.29 45.42 10.46
N LEU A 12 -34.73 45.07 11.64
CA LEU A 12 -33.43 44.40 11.77
C LEU A 12 -33.62 42.89 11.48
N ILE A 13 -33.28 42.45 10.27
CA ILE A 13 -33.24 41.03 9.92
C ILE A 13 -32.00 40.43 10.56
N MET A 14 -32.15 39.67 11.64
CA MET A 14 -31.12 38.79 12.17
C MET A 14 -30.94 37.60 11.22
N ALA A 15 -29.86 37.59 10.46
CA ALA A 15 -29.38 36.39 9.79
C ALA A 15 -28.86 35.41 10.84
N LEU A 16 -29.61 34.34 11.08
CA LEU A 16 -29.11 33.20 11.86
C LEU A 16 -28.00 32.52 11.04
N ALA A 17 -26.76 32.73 11.42
CA ALA A 17 -25.65 31.90 10.94
C ALA A 17 -25.88 30.50 11.52
N SER A 18 -26.40 29.59 10.70
CA SER A 18 -26.40 28.16 11.00
C SER A 18 -24.95 27.70 10.95
N CYS A 19 -24.35 27.42 12.11
CA CYS A 19 -23.13 26.60 12.15
C CYS A 19 -23.55 25.20 11.77
N ASP A 20 -23.21 24.80 10.56
CA ASP A 20 -23.28 23.41 10.13
C ASP A 20 -22.21 22.64 10.90
N THR A 21 -22.63 21.84 11.88
CA THR A 21 -21.76 20.92 12.58
C THR A 21 -21.63 19.67 11.70
N VAL A 22 -20.51 19.55 11.00
CA VAL A 22 -20.16 18.32 10.30
C VAL A 22 -19.88 17.25 11.34
N ASP A 23 -20.77 16.29 11.49
CA ASP A 23 -20.69 15.20 12.47
C ASP A 23 -19.49 14.25 12.22
N ASP A 24 -18.88 14.32 11.05
CA ASP A 24 -17.65 13.60 10.71
C ASP A 24 -16.83 14.45 9.70
N PRO A 25 -15.83 15.21 10.18
CA PRO A 25 -15.00 16.04 9.30
C PRO A 25 -14.15 15.24 8.31
N LEU A 26 -14.10 13.91 8.45
CA LEU A 26 -13.39 13.00 7.54
C LEU A 26 -14.34 12.39 6.49
N LYS A 27 -15.66 12.56 6.63
CA LYS A 27 -16.67 12.24 5.62
C LYS A 27 -17.08 13.43 4.77
N GLY A 28 -16.35 14.53 4.82
CA GLY A 28 -16.60 15.69 3.99
C GLY A 28 -16.56 15.31 2.51
N ASP A 29 -17.57 15.77 1.75
CA ASP A 29 -17.80 15.55 0.31
C ASP A 29 -16.65 16.00 -0.62
N GLY A 30 -15.43 16.13 -0.08
CA GLY A 30 -14.21 16.48 -0.79
C GLY A 30 -13.38 15.30 -1.26
N PHE A 31 -13.64 14.07 -0.76
CA PHE A 31 -13.15 12.85 -1.36
C PHE A 31 -14.18 12.36 -2.38
N THR A 32 -14.23 12.99 -3.54
CA THR A 32 -14.81 12.33 -4.70
C THR A 32 -13.91 11.13 -4.97
N THR A 33 -14.41 9.90 -4.67
CA THR A 33 -13.86 8.72 -5.33
C THR A 33 -13.78 9.07 -6.81
N PRO A 34 -12.64 8.88 -7.48
CA PRO A 34 -12.59 9.03 -8.91
C PRO A 34 -13.67 8.11 -9.48
N VAL A 35 -14.79 8.69 -9.89
CA VAL A 35 -15.77 7.96 -10.69
C VAL A 35 -15.01 7.62 -11.95
N ASP A 36 -14.77 6.32 -12.14
CA ASP A 36 -14.26 5.82 -13.39
C ASP A 36 -15.24 6.16 -14.51
N THR A 37 -15.04 7.33 -15.13
CA THR A 37 -15.81 7.80 -16.28
C THR A 37 -15.14 7.37 -17.58
N SER A 38 -14.13 6.50 -17.53
CA SER A 38 -13.54 5.92 -18.72
C SER A 38 -14.44 4.81 -19.27
N SER A 39 -15.44 5.18 -20.04
CA SER A 39 -16.09 4.33 -21.04
C SER A 39 -15.12 4.09 -22.21
N GLY A 40 -14.01 3.48 -21.93
CA GLY A 40 -12.95 3.07 -22.85
C GLY A 40 -12.05 2.13 -22.08
N ASP A 41 -11.69 1.02 -22.69
CA ASP A 41 -10.92 -0.14 -22.24
C ASP A 41 -9.47 0.22 -21.81
N SER A 42 -9.29 1.29 -21.04
CA SER A 42 -7.98 1.68 -20.53
C SER A 42 -7.74 0.98 -19.19
N ALA A 43 -6.66 0.22 -19.12
CA ALA A 43 -6.20 -0.43 -17.90
C ALA A 43 -6.03 0.61 -16.78
N VAL A 44 -6.47 0.25 -15.58
CA VAL A 44 -6.41 1.09 -14.40
C VAL A 44 -5.14 0.77 -13.64
N HIS A 45 -4.37 1.78 -13.28
CA HIS A 45 -3.16 1.62 -12.47
C HIS A 45 -3.51 1.18 -11.03
N HIS A 46 -2.81 0.16 -10.55
CA HIS A 46 -2.86 -0.30 -9.16
C HIS A 46 -1.61 0.14 -8.42
N VAL A 47 -1.82 0.71 -7.25
CA VAL A 47 -0.78 1.30 -6.41
C VAL A 47 -0.35 0.31 -5.35
N LEU A 48 0.95 0.07 -5.20
CA LEU A 48 1.51 -0.71 -4.10
C LEU A 48 2.01 0.21 -2.98
N LEU A 49 1.45 0.04 -1.77
CA LEU A 49 1.92 0.67 -0.54
C LEU A 49 2.71 -0.36 0.26
N GLU A 50 4.02 -0.21 0.32
CA GLU A 50 4.94 -1.02 1.12
C GLU A 50 5.17 -0.31 2.46
N GLU A 51 4.46 -0.74 3.52
CA GLU A 51 4.62 -0.22 4.86
C GLU A 51 5.75 -0.93 5.59
N PHE A 52 6.81 -0.22 5.96
CA PHE A 52 7.85 -0.74 6.84
C PHE A 52 7.42 -0.56 8.31
N THR A 53 7.39 -1.67 9.04
CA THR A 53 6.73 -1.80 10.35
C THR A 53 7.53 -2.69 11.30
N GLY A 54 7.01 -2.92 12.52
CA GLY A 54 7.62 -3.84 13.47
C GLY A 54 6.79 -4.07 14.73
N VAL A 55 6.83 -5.29 15.25
CA VAL A 55 6.01 -5.75 16.39
C VAL A 55 6.25 -4.96 17.68
N LYS A 56 7.43 -4.34 17.85
CA LYS A 56 7.79 -3.51 19.01
C LYS A 56 7.56 -2.02 18.80
N CYS A 57 7.07 -1.64 17.63
CA CYS A 57 6.82 -0.23 17.27
C CYS A 57 5.46 0.20 17.78
N ASN A 58 5.44 1.07 18.78
CA ASN A 58 4.21 1.53 19.41
C ASN A 58 3.36 2.48 18.54
N ASN A 59 3.93 3.05 17.49
CA ASN A 59 3.21 3.92 16.55
C ASN A 59 2.69 3.15 15.31
N CYS A 60 3.20 1.92 15.07
CA CYS A 60 2.86 1.13 13.89
C CYS A 60 1.38 0.70 13.85
N PRO A 61 0.69 0.40 14.97
CA PRO A 61 -0.75 0.12 14.91
C PRO A 61 -1.59 1.27 14.33
N ALA A 62 -1.21 2.51 14.60
CA ALA A 62 -1.91 3.67 14.02
C ALA A 62 -1.63 3.82 12.52
N ALA A 63 -0.43 3.49 12.06
CA ALA A 63 -0.07 3.46 10.65
C ALA A 63 -0.81 2.36 9.89
N ASN A 64 -0.84 1.14 10.44
CA ASN A 64 -1.60 0.02 9.88
C ASN A 64 -3.09 0.38 9.72
N LYS A 65 -3.66 1.07 10.74
CA LYS A 65 -5.05 1.55 10.65
C LYS A 65 -5.23 2.56 9.51
N GLU A 66 -4.28 3.45 9.29
CA GLU A 66 -4.33 4.41 8.18
C GLU A 66 -4.20 3.71 6.82
N ALA A 67 -3.30 2.73 6.68
CA ALA A 67 -3.19 1.91 5.47
C ALA A 67 -4.50 1.18 5.15
N LYS A 68 -5.12 0.54 6.16
CA LYS A 68 -6.43 -0.12 6.01
C LYS A 68 -7.53 0.88 5.60
N ARG A 69 -7.57 2.07 6.23
CA ARG A 69 -8.51 3.14 5.84
C ARG A 69 -8.34 3.56 4.37
N LEU A 70 -7.12 3.69 3.90
CA LEU A 70 -6.85 3.99 2.50
C LEU A 70 -7.29 2.84 1.57
N LYS A 71 -7.05 1.57 1.98
CA LYS A 71 -7.55 0.39 1.26
C LYS A 71 -9.08 0.40 1.16
N ASP A 72 -9.79 0.79 2.22
CA ASP A 72 -11.26 0.91 2.20
C ASP A 72 -11.75 1.97 1.21
N VAL A 73 -10.98 3.07 1.03
CA VAL A 73 -11.30 4.14 0.08
C VAL A 73 -11.04 3.73 -1.37
N TYR A 74 -9.90 3.10 -1.64
CA TYR A 74 -9.45 2.83 -3.01
C TYR A 74 -9.74 1.40 -3.50
N GLY A 75 -10.23 0.53 -2.62
CA GLY A 75 -10.57 -0.86 -2.94
C GLY A 75 -9.37 -1.62 -3.51
N ASP A 76 -9.62 -2.42 -4.53
CA ASP A 76 -8.59 -3.30 -5.11
C ASP A 76 -7.47 -2.53 -5.84
N ARG A 77 -7.68 -1.25 -6.13
CA ARG A 77 -6.64 -0.40 -6.72
C ARG A 77 -5.47 -0.09 -5.78
N LEU A 78 -5.64 -0.23 -4.47
CA LEU A 78 -4.56 -0.09 -3.49
C LEU A 78 -4.18 -1.45 -2.93
N ILE A 79 -2.96 -1.88 -3.17
CA ILE A 79 -2.39 -3.12 -2.66
C ILE A 79 -1.51 -2.76 -1.47
N LEU A 80 -1.67 -3.48 -0.35
CA LEU A 80 -0.90 -3.26 0.87
C LEU A 80 0.13 -4.36 1.07
N LEU A 81 1.32 -4.00 1.56
CA LEU A 81 2.37 -4.93 1.95
C LEU A 81 3.07 -4.43 3.22
N GLY A 82 2.98 -5.18 4.32
CA GLY A 82 3.60 -4.87 5.60
C GLY A 82 4.97 -5.54 5.74
N ILE A 83 6.05 -4.78 5.65
CA ILE A 83 7.43 -5.28 5.70
C ILE A 83 8.00 -5.05 7.10
N HIS A 84 8.10 -6.12 7.88
CA HIS A 84 8.72 -6.06 9.20
C HIS A 84 10.24 -5.96 9.08
N ALA A 85 10.82 -4.80 9.43
CA ALA A 85 12.25 -4.53 9.29
C ALA A 85 12.82 -3.65 10.41
N GLY A 86 14.13 -3.49 10.43
CA GLY A 86 14.81 -2.68 11.44
C GLY A 86 14.77 -3.27 12.85
N SER A 87 15.12 -2.45 13.85
CA SER A 87 15.27 -2.88 15.25
C SER A 87 13.95 -3.20 15.93
N PHE A 88 12.85 -2.54 15.51
CA PHE A 88 11.51 -2.78 16.07
C PHE A 88 10.86 -4.08 15.58
N ALA A 89 11.41 -4.74 14.59
CA ALA A 89 10.93 -6.04 14.09
C ALA A 89 11.74 -7.24 14.62
N THR A 90 12.65 -7.02 15.58
CA THR A 90 13.39 -8.11 16.23
C THR A 90 12.54 -8.80 17.30
N THR A 91 12.75 -10.10 17.50
CA THR A 91 12.08 -10.88 18.54
C THR A 91 12.64 -10.63 19.93
N ASP A 92 11.81 -10.83 20.95
CA ASP A 92 12.17 -10.91 22.37
C ASP A 92 11.15 -11.81 23.11
N ALA A 93 11.15 -11.78 24.45
CA ALA A 93 10.25 -12.63 25.25
C ALA A 93 8.78 -12.26 25.07
N ASP A 94 8.48 -10.97 24.89
CA ASP A 94 7.12 -10.46 24.72
C ASP A 94 6.65 -10.56 23.26
N HIS A 95 7.59 -10.64 22.30
CA HIS A 95 7.34 -10.72 20.84
C HIS A 95 8.11 -11.91 20.25
N PRO A 96 7.70 -13.16 20.53
CA PRO A 96 8.49 -14.34 20.16
C PRO A 96 8.44 -14.69 18.67
N ARG A 97 7.42 -14.22 17.93
CA ARG A 97 7.23 -14.55 16.51
C ARG A 97 8.04 -13.61 15.63
N ALA A 98 8.90 -14.20 14.78
CA ALA A 98 9.67 -13.44 13.80
C ALA A 98 8.85 -13.20 12.53
N PHE A 99 8.74 -11.92 12.13
CA PHE A 99 8.16 -11.52 10.84
C PHE A 99 9.21 -10.94 9.88
N ARG A 100 10.44 -10.73 10.36
CA ARG A 100 11.53 -10.26 9.50
C ARG A 100 11.89 -11.32 8.48
N THR A 101 12.08 -10.86 7.23
CA THR A 101 12.68 -11.65 6.16
C THR A 101 14.03 -11.05 5.77
N THR A 102 14.86 -11.83 5.08
CA THR A 102 16.11 -11.34 4.51
C THR A 102 15.82 -10.24 3.49
N GLU A 103 14.87 -10.50 2.60
CA GLU A 103 14.44 -9.59 1.52
C GLU A 103 13.90 -8.27 2.09
N GLY A 104 13.03 -8.32 3.11
CA GLY A 104 12.50 -7.12 3.76
C GLY A 104 13.59 -6.30 4.46
N THR A 105 14.63 -6.96 4.97
CA THR A 105 15.78 -6.28 5.57
C THR A 105 16.66 -5.62 4.49
N GLU A 106 16.87 -6.28 3.36
CA GLU A 106 17.57 -5.72 2.20
C GLU A 106 16.85 -4.47 1.69
N LEU A 107 15.53 -4.55 1.43
CA LEU A 107 14.74 -3.40 0.99
C LEU A 107 14.81 -2.23 1.97
N PHE A 108 14.69 -2.48 3.27
CA PHE A 108 14.76 -1.44 4.30
C PHE A 108 16.11 -0.69 4.27
N ASN A 109 17.21 -1.43 4.10
CA ASN A 109 18.55 -0.86 4.06
C ASN A 109 18.81 -0.11 2.75
N ASP A 110 18.45 -0.69 1.62
CA ASP A 110 18.72 -0.13 0.29
C ASP A 110 17.89 1.12 0.00
N PHE A 111 16.69 1.20 0.58
CA PHE A 111 15.89 2.42 0.53
C PHE A 111 16.36 3.50 1.51
N GLY A 112 17.43 3.24 2.28
CA GLY A 112 17.99 4.20 3.24
C GLY A 112 17.03 4.58 4.36
N LEU A 113 16.17 3.64 4.79
CA LEU A 113 15.18 3.91 5.83
C LEU A 113 15.81 3.81 7.22
N PHE A 114 15.43 4.71 8.12
CA PHE A 114 16.03 4.81 9.45
C PHE A 114 15.10 4.41 10.60
N GLY A 115 13.81 4.25 10.31
CA GLY A 115 12.81 3.96 11.33
C GLY A 115 11.48 3.52 10.75
N VAL A 116 10.57 3.17 11.65
CA VAL A 116 9.20 2.74 11.36
C VAL A 116 8.22 3.48 12.28
N PRO A 117 6.94 3.71 11.88
CA PRO A 117 6.37 3.36 10.58
C PRO A 117 6.76 4.35 9.48
N ILE A 118 7.00 3.82 8.30
CA ILE A 118 7.24 4.59 7.07
C ILE A 118 6.75 3.75 5.88
N ALA A 119 6.28 4.37 4.78
CA ALA A 119 5.90 3.62 3.60
C ALA A 119 6.57 4.13 2.33
N ALA A 120 6.84 3.21 1.40
CA ALA A 120 7.08 3.52 0.00
C ALA A 120 5.77 3.32 -0.78
N ILE A 121 5.36 4.31 -1.57
CA ILE A 121 4.14 4.27 -2.38
C ILE A 121 4.57 4.27 -3.83
N ASP A 122 4.35 3.14 -4.52
CA ASP A 122 4.93 2.81 -5.83
C ASP A 122 6.45 3.06 -5.88
N ARG A 123 7.13 3.06 -4.74
CA ARG A 123 8.56 3.41 -4.61
C ARG A 123 8.92 4.72 -5.31
N ARG A 124 7.96 5.64 -5.39
CA ARG A 124 8.13 6.92 -6.08
C ARG A 124 8.75 7.93 -5.13
N ASP A 125 9.71 8.68 -5.67
CA ASP A 125 10.16 9.91 -5.04
C ASP A 125 9.39 11.08 -5.64
N PHE A 126 8.29 11.45 -4.97
CA PHE A 126 7.47 12.59 -5.38
C PHE A 126 8.14 13.94 -5.08
N ASP A 127 9.16 13.93 -4.22
CA ASP A 127 10.01 15.07 -3.92
C ASP A 127 11.47 14.62 -3.91
N PRO A 128 12.18 14.67 -5.08
CA PRO A 128 13.58 14.29 -5.18
C PRO A 128 14.51 15.07 -4.23
N SER A 129 14.08 16.24 -3.75
CA SER A 129 14.84 17.01 -2.77
C SER A 129 14.82 16.41 -1.37
N ALA A 130 13.85 15.55 -1.07
CA ALA A 130 13.75 14.85 0.21
C ALA A 130 14.74 13.69 0.36
N GLY A 131 15.30 13.18 -0.76
CA GLY A 131 16.35 12.18 -0.78
C GLY A 131 15.94 10.80 -0.27
N THR A 132 14.63 10.50 -0.19
CA THR A 132 14.12 9.19 0.23
C THR A 132 12.75 8.89 -0.39
N ILE A 133 12.54 7.63 -0.77
CA ILE A 133 11.24 7.13 -1.20
C ILE A 133 10.30 6.87 -0.02
N GLY A 134 10.83 6.81 1.19
CA GLY A 134 10.05 6.60 2.41
C GLY A 134 9.24 7.82 2.79
N LYS A 135 7.93 7.65 2.98
CA LYS A 135 6.97 8.71 3.33
C LYS A 135 6.38 8.46 4.72
N GLY A 136 6.32 9.50 5.53
CA GLY A 136 5.65 9.46 6.84
C GLY A 136 4.13 9.31 6.70
N VAL A 137 3.49 8.72 7.70
CA VAL A 137 2.05 8.38 7.70
C VAL A 137 1.15 9.54 7.29
N GLY A 138 1.46 10.77 7.75
CA GLY A 138 0.65 11.96 7.45
C GLY A 138 0.59 12.35 5.97
N SER A 139 1.54 11.89 5.15
CA SER A 139 1.54 12.17 3.71
C SER A 139 0.92 11.05 2.86
N TRP A 140 0.67 9.85 3.43
CA TRP A 140 0.16 8.72 2.66
C TRP A 140 -1.12 9.01 1.87
N PRO A 141 -2.13 9.71 2.42
CA PRO A 141 -3.34 10.00 1.64
C PRO A 141 -3.05 10.76 0.35
N SER A 142 -2.22 11.81 0.42
CA SER A 142 -1.87 12.61 -0.76
C SER A 142 -0.97 11.86 -1.73
N GLU A 143 -0.02 11.08 -1.24
CA GLU A 143 0.88 10.30 -2.10
C GLU A 143 0.14 9.17 -2.83
N VAL A 144 -0.76 8.45 -2.13
CA VAL A 144 -1.63 7.44 -2.76
C VAL A 144 -2.54 8.11 -3.80
N GLN A 145 -3.18 9.24 -3.45
CA GLN A 145 -4.02 9.96 -4.39
C GLN A 145 -3.26 10.38 -5.65
N ASN A 146 -2.03 10.88 -5.51
CA ASN A 146 -1.17 11.25 -6.63
C ASN A 146 -0.78 10.02 -7.47
N ALA A 147 -0.44 8.91 -6.83
CA ALA A 147 -0.12 7.66 -7.52
C ALA A 147 -1.31 7.13 -8.34
N MET A 148 -2.53 7.21 -7.80
CA MET A 148 -3.77 6.81 -8.48
C MET A 148 -4.07 7.60 -9.78
N GLN A 149 -3.46 8.77 -9.99
CA GLN A 149 -3.59 9.55 -11.22
C GLN A 149 -2.64 9.09 -12.34
N THR A 150 -1.74 8.17 -12.04
CA THR A 150 -0.78 7.67 -13.03
C THR A 150 -1.49 6.72 -13.99
N PRO A 151 -1.27 6.82 -15.31
CA PRO A 151 -1.80 5.86 -16.25
C PRO A 151 -1.11 4.50 -16.07
N ALA A 152 -1.86 3.41 -16.26
CA ALA A 152 -1.28 2.07 -16.32
C ALA A 152 -0.40 1.94 -17.56
N LEU A 153 0.85 1.51 -17.38
CA LEU A 153 1.80 1.26 -18.47
C LEU A 153 1.88 -0.22 -18.86
N ALA A 154 1.31 -1.07 -18.03
CA ALA A 154 1.19 -2.50 -18.27
C ALA A 154 -0.08 -3.03 -17.60
N GLN A 155 -0.42 -4.25 -17.93
CA GLN A 155 -1.44 -5.05 -17.26
C GLN A 155 -0.79 -6.36 -16.80
N LEU A 156 -1.07 -6.77 -15.56
CA LEU A 156 -0.60 -8.03 -15.00
C LEU A 156 -1.77 -8.97 -14.79
N SER A 157 -1.52 -10.27 -15.00
CA SER A 157 -2.42 -11.33 -14.59
C SER A 157 -1.68 -12.37 -13.77
N LEU A 158 -2.36 -13.00 -12.83
CA LEU A 158 -1.82 -14.04 -11.96
C LEU A 158 -2.79 -15.22 -11.90
N THR A 159 -2.23 -16.43 -11.83
CA THR A 159 -2.99 -17.67 -11.66
C THR A 159 -2.20 -18.60 -10.72
N GLU A 160 -2.88 -19.15 -9.71
CA GLU A 160 -2.33 -20.23 -8.92
C GLU A 160 -2.40 -21.53 -9.75
N GLU A 161 -1.23 -22.08 -10.11
CA GLU A 161 -1.13 -23.34 -10.85
C GLU A 161 -1.25 -24.56 -9.95
N GLY A 162 -0.89 -24.42 -8.68
CA GLY A 162 -1.06 -25.48 -7.72
C GLY A 162 -0.20 -25.36 -6.45
N PHE A 163 -0.59 -26.17 -5.49
CA PHE A 163 0.09 -26.32 -4.19
C PHE A 163 0.35 -27.80 -3.91
N SER A 164 1.62 -28.17 -3.79
CA SER A 164 2.01 -29.57 -3.61
C SER A 164 2.05 -29.99 -2.14
N ASN A 165 2.10 -31.31 -1.88
CA ASN A 165 2.31 -31.86 -0.54
C ASN A 165 3.64 -31.43 0.10
N ALA A 166 4.64 -31.03 -0.71
CA ALA A 166 5.89 -30.44 -0.24
C ALA A 166 5.78 -28.93 0.05
N ARG A 167 4.55 -28.41 0.14
CA ARG A 167 4.22 -27.00 0.37
C ARG A 167 4.82 -26.07 -0.70
N LYS A 168 5.04 -26.57 -1.91
CA LYS A 168 5.50 -25.77 -3.03
C LYS A 168 4.28 -25.15 -3.73
N LEU A 169 4.20 -23.83 -3.66
CA LEU A 169 3.24 -22.98 -4.34
C LEU A 169 3.81 -22.57 -5.69
N THR A 170 3.04 -22.73 -6.76
CA THR A 170 3.41 -22.31 -8.12
C THR A 170 2.42 -21.29 -8.62
N ILE A 171 2.93 -20.17 -9.08
CA ILE A 171 2.17 -19.06 -9.67
C ILE A 171 2.65 -18.84 -11.10
N SER A 172 1.73 -18.74 -12.03
CA SER A 172 1.96 -18.25 -13.38
C SER A 172 1.26 -16.92 -13.61
N GLY A 173 1.61 -16.25 -14.70
CA GLY A 173 0.96 -15.01 -15.11
C GLY A 173 1.56 -14.45 -16.38
N GLU A 174 1.07 -13.29 -16.73
CA GLU A 174 1.52 -12.55 -17.91
C GLU A 174 1.66 -11.06 -17.57
N VAL A 175 2.67 -10.41 -18.16
CA VAL A 175 2.80 -8.95 -18.22
C VAL A 175 2.47 -8.54 -19.65
N GLN A 176 1.44 -7.74 -19.84
CA GLN A 176 1.10 -7.10 -21.10
C GLN A 176 1.54 -5.63 -21.07
N ILE A 177 2.41 -5.23 -21.98
CA ILE A 177 2.86 -3.85 -22.10
C ILE A 177 1.80 -3.06 -22.88
N LEU A 178 1.33 -1.94 -22.32
CA LEU A 178 0.26 -1.11 -22.89
C LEU A 178 0.77 0.18 -23.54
N GLY A 179 1.99 0.59 -23.21
CA GLY A 179 2.54 1.84 -23.70
C GLY A 179 4.06 1.91 -23.62
N SER A 180 4.62 3.08 -23.87
CA SER A 180 6.06 3.29 -23.77
C SER A 180 6.51 3.25 -22.32
N LEU A 181 7.40 2.34 -22.00
CA LEU A 181 8.03 2.25 -20.68
C LEU A 181 9.13 3.31 -20.52
N PRO A 182 9.40 3.80 -19.30
CA PRO A 182 10.37 4.87 -19.06
C PRO A 182 11.84 4.41 -19.23
N SER A 183 12.09 3.10 -19.26
CA SER A 183 13.40 2.48 -19.36
C SER A 183 13.28 1.11 -20.01
N ASN A 184 14.40 0.57 -20.50
CA ASN A 184 14.51 -0.83 -20.93
C ASN A 184 14.92 -1.77 -19.79
N ASP A 185 15.25 -1.24 -18.61
CA ASP A 185 15.65 -2.01 -17.43
C ASP A 185 14.45 -2.22 -16.48
N ILE A 186 13.49 -3.01 -16.95
CA ILE A 186 12.26 -3.33 -16.23
C ILE A 186 12.35 -4.72 -15.63
N TYR A 187 12.00 -4.80 -14.36
CA TYR A 187 12.01 -6.04 -13.57
C TYR A 187 10.59 -6.40 -13.12
N LEU A 188 10.35 -7.70 -13.02
CA LEU A 188 9.16 -8.29 -12.41
C LEU A 188 9.51 -8.88 -11.06
N SER A 189 8.79 -8.49 -10.02
CA SER A 189 8.86 -9.10 -8.69
C SER A 189 7.54 -9.77 -8.33
N LEU A 190 7.62 -10.93 -7.67
CA LEU A 190 6.49 -11.61 -7.04
C LEU A 190 6.77 -11.78 -5.57
N TYR A 191 5.88 -11.26 -4.73
CA TYR A 191 5.98 -11.31 -3.27
C TYR A 191 4.80 -12.07 -2.68
N LEU A 192 5.05 -12.73 -1.55
CA LEU A 192 4.02 -13.39 -0.75
C LEU A 192 3.70 -12.52 0.46
N ALA A 193 2.43 -12.24 0.67
CA ALA A 193 1.90 -11.63 1.89
C ALA A 193 0.97 -12.63 2.61
N GLU A 194 0.88 -12.55 3.94
CA GLU A 194 -0.01 -13.37 4.77
C GLU A 194 -0.85 -12.46 5.67
N ASN A 195 -2.13 -12.73 5.76
CA ASN A 195 -3.12 -12.03 6.57
C ASN A 195 -3.54 -12.86 7.78
N ASP A 196 -4.35 -12.28 8.66
CA ASP A 196 -4.98 -12.95 9.81
C ASP A 196 -3.95 -13.60 10.78
N ILE A 197 -2.78 -12.98 10.93
CA ILE A 197 -1.75 -13.51 11.82
C ILE A 197 -1.91 -12.91 13.21
N VAL A 198 -2.40 -13.71 14.16
CA VAL A 198 -2.47 -13.30 15.57
C VAL A 198 -1.11 -13.44 16.24
N SER A 199 -0.56 -12.31 16.75
CA SER A 199 0.74 -12.27 17.42
C SER A 199 0.90 -10.96 18.23
N PRO A 200 1.70 -10.97 19.33
CA PRO A 200 1.89 -9.79 20.15
C PRO A 200 2.39 -8.55 19.39
N GLN A 201 1.82 -7.39 19.73
CA GLN A 201 2.17 -6.07 19.22
C GLN A 201 2.23 -5.04 20.34
N THR A 202 3.27 -4.21 20.36
CA THR A 202 3.33 -3.05 21.27
C THR A 202 2.37 -1.96 20.82
N LEU A 203 1.49 -1.50 21.71
CA LEU A 203 0.52 -0.44 21.46
C LEU A 203 1.05 0.96 21.81
N ALA A 204 0.29 2.00 21.48
CA ALA A 204 0.67 3.40 21.69
C ALA A 204 0.96 3.77 23.15
N ASP A 205 0.27 3.14 24.11
CA ASP A 205 0.47 3.26 25.55
C ASP A 205 1.63 2.41 26.10
N LYS A 206 2.34 1.72 25.20
CA LYS A 206 3.43 0.79 25.48
C LYS A 206 3.02 -0.53 26.16
N SER A 207 1.73 -0.81 26.28
CA SER A 207 1.25 -2.15 26.58
C SER A 207 1.49 -3.09 25.39
N VAL A 208 1.47 -4.38 25.64
CA VAL A 208 1.53 -5.42 24.61
C VAL A 208 0.16 -6.04 24.47
N ASP A 209 -0.40 -5.97 23.27
CA ASP A 209 -1.60 -6.71 22.91
C ASP A 209 -1.19 -8.11 22.40
N PRO A 210 -1.46 -9.18 23.12
CA PRO A 210 -1.04 -10.53 22.74
C PRO A 210 -1.85 -11.08 21.55
N ASP A 211 -3.04 -10.54 21.32
CA ASP A 211 -4.01 -11.02 20.34
C ASP A 211 -4.14 -10.07 19.13
N TYR A 212 -3.13 -9.21 18.91
CA TYR A 212 -3.12 -8.28 17.77
C TYR A 212 -3.07 -9.04 16.43
N GLU A 213 -3.96 -8.66 15.52
CA GLU A 213 -4.05 -9.22 14.18
C GLU A 213 -3.19 -8.44 13.18
N HIS A 214 -2.20 -9.12 12.61
CA HIS A 214 -1.32 -8.58 11.58
C HIS A 214 -1.79 -9.03 10.20
N ASP A 215 -1.99 -8.07 9.30
CA ASP A 215 -2.36 -8.31 7.91
C ASP A 215 -1.28 -7.88 6.94
N HIS A 216 -1.36 -8.39 5.71
CA HIS A 216 -0.47 -8.07 4.60
C HIS A 216 1.02 -8.27 4.91
N VAL A 217 1.33 -9.18 5.85
CA VAL A 217 2.70 -9.41 6.33
C VAL A 217 3.54 -10.04 5.23
N PHE A 218 4.62 -9.36 4.82
CA PHE A 218 5.58 -9.87 3.83
C PHE A 218 6.26 -11.14 4.31
N ARG A 219 6.16 -12.22 3.52
CA ARG A 219 6.67 -13.55 3.86
C ARG A 219 7.86 -14.00 2.99
N GLY A 220 8.20 -13.21 1.95
CA GLY A 220 9.32 -13.48 1.05
C GLY A 220 8.99 -13.26 -0.42
N ALA A 221 9.99 -13.44 -1.27
CA ALA A 221 9.91 -13.26 -2.70
C ALA A 221 9.99 -14.60 -3.45
N PHE A 222 9.19 -14.78 -4.51
CA PHE A 222 9.22 -15.99 -5.33
C PHE A 222 10.46 -16.07 -6.21
N ASN A 223 10.95 -14.95 -6.69
CA ASN A 223 12.04 -14.90 -7.67
C ASN A 223 13.33 -14.21 -7.16
N SER A 224 13.27 -13.21 -6.35
CA SER A 224 14.34 -12.61 -5.53
C SER A 224 13.82 -11.32 -4.90
N THR A 225 14.58 -10.71 -3.98
CA THR A 225 14.28 -9.39 -3.40
C THR A 225 14.00 -8.34 -4.47
N TYR A 226 14.75 -8.39 -5.58
CA TYR A 226 14.67 -7.41 -6.67
C TYR A 226 14.06 -8.00 -7.95
N GLY A 227 13.43 -9.16 -7.86
CA GLY A 227 12.76 -9.75 -9.01
C GLY A 227 13.71 -10.25 -10.10
N SER A 228 13.19 -10.29 -11.33
CA SER A 228 13.90 -10.77 -12.52
C SER A 228 13.68 -9.80 -13.69
N PRO A 229 14.68 -9.59 -14.58
CA PRO A 229 14.51 -8.72 -15.73
C PRO A 229 13.45 -9.26 -16.69
N LEU A 230 12.68 -8.37 -17.30
CA LEU A 230 11.71 -8.70 -18.32
C LEU A 230 12.32 -8.66 -19.72
N ASP A 231 11.94 -9.63 -20.58
CA ASP A 231 12.27 -9.60 -22.00
C ASP A 231 11.28 -8.71 -22.76
N LEU A 232 11.61 -7.43 -22.89
CA LEU A 232 10.78 -6.42 -23.54
C LEU A 232 10.76 -6.53 -25.09
N SER A 233 11.33 -7.60 -25.68
CA SER A 233 11.19 -7.87 -27.11
C SER A 233 9.77 -8.31 -27.51
N LYS A 234 8.89 -8.54 -26.51
CA LYS A 234 7.51 -9.01 -26.67
C LYS A 234 6.55 -8.07 -25.97
N ASP A 235 5.37 -7.87 -26.53
CA ASP A 235 4.29 -7.10 -25.90
C ASP A 235 3.61 -7.86 -24.75
N THR A 236 3.62 -9.20 -24.81
CA THR A 236 3.08 -10.08 -23.75
C THR A 236 4.17 -11.04 -23.31
N ILE A 237 4.47 -11.01 -22.02
CA ILE A 237 5.61 -11.70 -21.41
C ILE A 237 5.06 -12.69 -20.36
N PRO A 238 4.96 -13.99 -20.67
CA PRO A 238 4.55 -14.98 -19.68
C PRO A 238 5.66 -15.26 -18.67
N PHE A 239 5.25 -15.57 -17.43
CA PHE A 239 6.17 -15.98 -16.38
C PHE A 239 5.58 -17.08 -15.51
N GLN A 240 6.46 -17.84 -14.83
CA GLN A 240 6.09 -18.82 -13.84
C GLN A 240 7.18 -18.88 -12.77
N TYR A 241 6.77 -18.79 -11.49
CA TYR A 241 7.66 -18.92 -10.34
C TYR A 241 7.07 -19.84 -9.29
N SER A 242 7.92 -20.38 -8.44
CA SER A 242 7.48 -21.25 -7.34
C SER A 242 8.25 -20.91 -6.06
N MET A 243 7.54 -20.99 -4.93
CA MET A 243 8.09 -20.82 -3.60
C MET A 243 7.67 -22.03 -2.74
N THR A 244 8.57 -22.47 -1.85
CA THR A 244 8.20 -23.43 -0.81
C THR A 244 7.82 -22.64 0.45
N LEU A 245 6.57 -22.80 0.87
CA LEU A 245 6.06 -22.10 2.05
C LEU A 245 6.61 -22.72 3.33
N ASP A 246 7.06 -21.88 4.26
CA ASP A 246 7.38 -22.31 5.64
C ASP A 246 6.14 -22.96 6.28
N SER A 247 6.36 -23.91 7.17
CA SER A 247 5.28 -24.65 7.86
C SER A 247 4.37 -23.75 8.70
N ALA A 248 4.85 -22.59 9.14
CA ALA A 248 4.09 -21.62 9.93
C ALA A 248 3.20 -20.70 9.08
N ILE A 249 3.31 -20.72 7.74
CA ILE A 249 2.49 -19.93 6.83
C ILE A 249 1.17 -20.68 6.53
N VAL A 250 0.05 -20.01 6.70
CA VAL A 250 -1.29 -20.53 6.35
C VAL A 250 -1.63 -20.08 4.94
N LYS A 251 -1.64 -21.04 3.99
CA LYS A 251 -1.80 -20.73 2.56
C LYS A 251 -3.10 -19.96 2.28
N GLU A 252 -4.19 -20.38 2.88
CA GLU A 252 -5.52 -19.79 2.70
C GLU A 252 -5.62 -18.32 3.12
N ASN A 253 -4.65 -17.87 3.94
CA ASN A 253 -4.53 -16.47 4.38
C ASN A 253 -3.55 -15.67 3.50
N CYS A 254 -3.01 -16.29 2.45
CA CYS A 254 -1.98 -15.66 1.65
C CYS A 254 -2.55 -14.90 0.44
N GLU A 255 -1.78 -13.91 0.04
CA GLU A 255 -1.95 -13.11 -1.16
C GLU A 255 -0.62 -13.07 -1.91
N VAL A 256 -0.67 -13.23 -3.23
CA VAL A 256 0.49 -13.04 -4.10
C VAL A 256 0.39 -11.69 -4.77
N ILE A 257 1.43 -10.90 -4.63
CA ILE A 257 1.55 -9.57 -5.20
C ILE A 257 2.63 -9.61 -6.28
N ALA A 258 2.24 -9.32 -7.54
CA ALA A 258 3.18 -9.12 -8.64
C ALA A 258 3.27 -7.63 -8.96
N PHE A 259 4.47 -7.15 -9.28
CA PHE A 259 4.63 -5.80 -9.76
C PHE A 259 5.83 -5.69 -10.70
N ILE A 260 5.71 -4.78 -11.68
CA ILE A 260 6.82 -4.40 -12.53
C ILE A 260 7.35 -3.03 -12.10
N TYR A 261 8.65 -2.86 -12.19
CA TYR A 261 9.28 -1.63 -11.79
C TYR A 261 10.52 -1.30 -12.65
N ASN A 262 10.84 -0.02 -12.74
CA ASN A 262 12.08 0.45 -13.35
C ASN A 262 13.24 0.24 -12.39
N ARG A 263 14.23 -0.56 -12.78
CA ARG A 263 15.37 -0.92 -11.92
C ARG A 263 16.24 0.28 -11.55
N ASP A 264 16.41 1.23 -12.46
CA ASP A 264 17.25 2.42 -12.24
C ASP A 264 16.67 3.38 -11.19
N SER A 265 15.35 3.58 -11.20
CA SER A 265 14.65 4.51 -10.30
C SER A 265 13.97 3.82 -9.11
N SER A 266 13.89 2.48 -9.11
CA SER A 266 13.06 1.66 -8.24
C SER A 266 11.55 1.85 -8.37
N GLN A 267 11.08 2.81 -9.16
CA GLN A 267 9.66 3.17 -9.29
C GLN A 267 8.84 2.00 -9.83
N ILE A 268 7.77 1.65 -9.11
CA ILE A 268 6.78 0.67 -9.54
C ILE A 268 5.89 1.32 -10.60
N LEU A 269 5.66 0.59 -11.69
CA LEU A 269 4.92 1.04 -12.86
C LEU A 269 3.52 0.44 -12.93
N GLU A 270 3.34 -0.75 -12.37
CA GLU A 270 2.06 -1.44 -12.22
C GLU A 270 2.21 -2.55 -11.18
N ALA A 271 1.14 -2.82 -10.44
CA ALA A 271 1.05 -3.91 -9.49
C ALA A 271 -0.28 -4.67 -9.66
N PHE A 272 -0.32 -5.90 -9.23
CA PHE A 272 -1.53 -6.73 -9.22
C PHE A 272 -1.42 -7.78 -8.13
N SER A 273 -2.55 -8.14 -7.51
CA SER A 273 -2.56 -9.17 -6.47
C SER A 273 -3.72 -10.14 -6.61
N ILE A 274 -3.52 -11.35 -6.12
CA ILE A 274 -4.57 -12.37 -5.97
C ILE A 274 -4.48 -13.03 -4.60
N LYS A 275 -5.63 -13.32 -4.01
CA LYS A 275 -5.74 -14.25 -2.87
C LYS A 275 -5.61 -15.68 -3.36
N ILE A 276 -4.99 -16.56 -2.53
CA ILE A 276 -4.68 -17.95 -2.92
C ILE A 276 -5.15 -18.95 -1.87
#